data_18660f310993cf80213a720c5bd786c7
#
_entry.id   18660f310993cf80213a720c5bd786c7
#
_cell.length_a   1.000
_cell.length_b   1.000
_cell.length_c   1.000
_cell.angle_alpha   90.00
_cell.angle_beta   90.00
_cell.angle_gamma   90.00
#
_symmetry.space_group_name_H-M   'P 1'
#
loop_
_entity.id
_entity.type
_entity.pdbx_description
1 polymer ?
#
loop_
_entity_poly.entity_id
_entity_poly.type
_entity_poly.pdbx_seq_one_letter_code
_entity_poly.pdbx_strand_id
1 'polypeptide(L)'
;MALIAARGPRLRFSAAAATAATASALVMAALLGGCERDAGDAGGAGGAGGARAAAAPPPASAASAAQAAGARAAARIASDTSRADPAAIARGRYLARAGDCAACHDAADHTPYAGGQPVNSPFGPIYASNITPDPDAGIGRYSLRQFADALRLGKAADGRRLYPAMPYPSFAKLDDSDVAALYAYFMHGVQPSDKRAPATRLPFPFNQRWGLAIWSALFGNRERFVPNPQRPAAWNRGAYLVQGLGHCGACHTPRGPAYDERGYDERSAAYLTGGVNDHWFAPNLTGAPLDGLGRWSERDIAAFLRTGHARHGAAFASMAPVVEASTALLSDDDLHAIAVYLKSLPAQRTPAAALVPGRARQPPARAADDGTQQRPGAGVYFAFCARCHGADGAGTPDRGPALAGNSLVLAPDPTSAIRIVVEGSAEPRVAGRDARRMPGMRGRLTSTEIAQVVSFVRGAWGNQAAPVSDREVESLRSAVHR
;
A
#
# COMPACT_ATOMS: atom_id res chain seq x y z
N MET A 1 28.21 36.67 -40.00
CA MET A 1 27.17 37.36 -39.23
C MET A 1 25.78 36.85 -39.69
N ALA A 2 25.16 36.00 -38.95
CA ALA A 2 23.71 35.70 -39.01
C ALA A 2 23.34 34.97 -37.72
N LEU A 3 22.62 35.66 -36.83
CA LEU A 3 22.05 35.12 -35.61
C LEU A 3 20.87 34.20 -35.96
N ILE A 4 20.92 32.95 -35.52
CA ILE A 4 19.78 32.04 -35.52
C ILE A 4 19.24 31.97 -34.09
N ALA A 5 18.06 32.55 -33.89
CA ALA A 5 17.32 32.50 -32.65
C ALA A 5 16.64 31.13 -32.49
N ALA A 6 17.03 30.34 -31.51
CA ALA A 6 16.40 29.10 -31.15
C ALA A 6 15.10 29.37 -30.38
N ARG A 7 13.96 28.96 -30.95
CA ARG A 7 12.66 28.95 -30.27
C ARG A 7 12.53 27.65 -29.49
N GLY A 8 12.45 27.72 -28.16
CA GLY A 8 12.17 26.57 -27.27
C GLY A 8 10.74 26.04 -27.43
N PRO A 9 10.51 24.77 -27.14
CA PRO A 9 9.20 24.13 -27.30
C PRO A 9 8.20 24.62 -26.23
N ARG A 10 7.03 25.06 -26.70
CA ARG A 10 5.89 25.40 -25.84
C ARG A 10 5.26 24.12 -25.31
N LEU A 11 5.30 23.93 -23.98
CA LEU A 11 4.58 22.89 -23.27
C LEU A 11 3.06 23.03 -23.49
N ARG A 12 2.45 22.06 -24.15
CA ARG A 12 1.00 21.90 -24.21
C ARG A 12 0.57 21.07 -22.98
N PHE A 13 -0.02 21.74 -21.99
CA PHE A 13 -0.75 21.05 -20.92
C PHE A 13 -1.97 20.34 -21.48
N SER A 14 -2.11 19.06 -21.21
CA SER A 14 -3.27 18.27 -21.61
C SER A 14 -4.50 18.67 -20.77
N ALA A 15 -5.66 18.82 -21.42
CA ALA A 15 -6.91 19.25 -20.82
C ALA A 15 -7.44 18.33 -19.68
N ALA A 16 -6.89 17.12 -19.53
CA ALA A 16 -7.26 16.19 -18.46
C ALA A 16 -6.80 16.62 -17.05
N ALA A 17 -5.74 17.45 -16.96
CA ALA A 17 -5.27 17.97 -15.67
C ALA A 17 -6.13 19.14 -15.17
N ALA A 18 -6.80 19.86 -16.04
CA ALA A 18 -7.66 21.00 -15.69
C ALA A 18 -8.99 20.60 -15.06
N THR A 19 -9.56 19.44 -15.44
CA THR A 19 -10.83 18.97 -14.88
C THR A 19 -10.74 18.44 -13.46
N ALA A 20 -9.60 17.89 -13.04
CA ALA A 20 -9.40 17.47 -11.66
C ALA A 20 -9.21 18.65 -10.69
N ALA A 21 -8.63 19.75 -11.15
CA ALA A 21 -8.41 20.95 -10.33
C ALA A 21 -9.71 21.75 -10.08
N THR A 22 -10.66 21.74 -11.02
CA THR A 22 -11.94 22.45 -10.87
C THR A 22 -12.91 21.72 -9.94
N ALA A 23 -12.90 20.40 -9.88
CA ALA A 23 -13.73 19.64 -8.94
C ALA A 23 -13.30 19.86 -7.47
N SER A 24 -12.01 20.02 -7.19
CA SER A 24 -11.53 20.32 -5.84
C SER A 24 -11.80 21.74 -5.36
N ALA A 25 -11.90 22.71 -6.26
CA ALA A 25 -12.23 24.09 -5.91
C ALA A 25 -13.73 24.29 -5.59
N LEU A 26 -14.62 23.54 -6.24
CA LEU A 26 -16.08 23.64 -6.02
C LEU A 26 -16.53 23.04 -4.67
N VAL A 27 -15.84 22.04 -4.15
CA VAL A 27 -16.13 21.47 -2.82
C VAL A 27 -15.78 22.45 -1.70
N MET A 28 -14.81 23.35 -1.90
CA MET A 28 -14.42 24.35 -0.89
C MET A 28 -15.38 25.56 -0.80
N ALA A 29 -16.10 25.88 -1.87
CA ALA A 29 -17.02 27.02 -1.89
C ALA A 29 -18.39 26.72 -1.24
N ALA A 30 -18.78 25.46 -1.12
CA ALA A 30 -20.07 25.05 -0.57
C ALA A 30 -20.11 24.99 0.98
N LEU A 31 -18.96 25.15 1.67
CA LEU A 31 -18.87 25.04 3.13
C LEU A 31 -18.86 26.36 3.90
N LEU A 32 -18.99 27.52 3.20
CA LEU A 32 -18.93 28.85 3.82
C LEU A 32 -20.29 29.60 3.91
N GLY A 33 -21.39 28.98 3.54
CA GLY A 33 -22.72 29.57 3.59
C GLY A 33 -23.68 28.80 4.48
N GLY A 34 -23.86 29.21 5.70
CA GLY A 34 -24.91 28.64 6.54
C GLY A 34 -24.67 28.77 8.05
N CYS A 35 -24.77 30.00 8.57
CA CYS A 35 -25.11 30.24 9.96
C CYS A 35 -26.16 31.33 9.97
N GLU A 36 -27.40 30.94 10.09
CA GLU A 36 -28.45 31.82 10.59
C GLU A 36 -29.09 31.17 11.82
N ARG A 37 -29.20 31.99 12.85
CA ARG A 37 -29.78 31.67 14.14
C ARG A 37 -31.30 31.82 14.05
N ASP A 38 -32.04 30.93 14.69
CA ASP A 38 -33.36 31.28 15.21
C ASP A 38 -33.48 30.84 16.64
N ALA A 39 -33.87 31.80 17.46
CA ALA A 39 -34.22 31.68 18.87
C ALA A 39 -35.73 31.81 18.98
N GLY A 40 -36.33 30.99 19.87
CA GLY A 40 -37.74 31.10 20.24
C GLY A 40 -38.12 29.93 21.11
N ASP A 41 -38.21 30.05 22.25
CA ASP A 41 -38.93 30.47 23.47
C ASP A 41 -40.05 29.51 23.87
N ALA A 42 -40.03 29.24 25.21
CA ALA A 42 -41.08 29.00 26.17
C ALA A 42 -41.82 27.64 26.29
N GLY A 43 -41.70 27.05 27.48
CA GLY A 43 -42.86 26.90 28.37
C GLY A 43 -43.23 25.49 28.79
N GLY A 44 -43.13 25.22 30.09
CA GLY A 44 -44.21 24.54 30.82
C GLY A 44 -43.92 23.17 31.46
N ALA A 45 -43.54 23.22 32.70
CA ALA A 45 -44.08 22.52 33.90
C ALA A 45 -44.47 21.02 33.86
N GLY A 46 -43.96 20.30 34.88
CA GLY A 46 -44.80 19.36 35.65
C GLY A 46 -44.31 17.95 35.87
N GLY A 47 -43.71 17.67 36.97
CA GLY A 47 -44.15 16.65 37.89
C GLY A 47 -43.64 15.22 37.84
N ALA A 48 -43.22 14.79 38.98
CA ALA A 48 -43.24 13.43 39.54
C ALA A 48 -41.92 12.64 39.57
N GLY A 49 -41.43 12.53 40.79
CA GLY A 49 -40.31 11.72 41.19
C GLY A 49 -40.54 10.22 41.03
N GLY A 50 -39.53 9.59 40.55
CA GLY A 50 -39.35 8.16 40.58
C GLY A 50 -37.88 7.87 40.78
N ALA A 51 -37.54 7.45 41.99
CA ALA A 51 -36.22 6.98 42.32
C ALA A 51 -35.89 5.74 41.51
N ARG A 52 -35.13 5.90 40.42
CA ARG A 52 -34.54 4.79 39.68
C ARG A 52 -33.28 4.36 40.43
N ALA A 53 -33.32 3.12 40.95
CA ALA A 53 -32.14 2.40 41.42
C ALA A 53 -31.06 2.45 40.31
N ALA A 54 -29.86 2.91 40.71
CA ALA A 54 -28.70 2.92 39.82
C ALA A 54 -28.37 1.46 39.46
N ALA A 55 -28.60 1.10 38.22
CA ALA A 55 -28.14 -0.17 37.66
C ALA A 55 -26.62 -0.21 37.71
N ALA A 56 -26.06 -1.29 38.26
CA ALA A 56 -24.64 -1.56 38.25
C ALA A 56 -24.14 -1.52 36.79
N PRO A 57 -22.93 -0.95 36.52
CA PRO A 57 -22.37 -0.94 35.17
C PRO A 57 -22.20 -2.37 34.67
N PRO A 58 -22.47 -2.63 33.36
CA PRO A 58 -22.26 -3.96 32.77
C PRO A 58 -20.80 -4.37 32.90
N PRO A 59 -20.50 -5.68 33.07
CA PRO A 59 -19.11 -6.16 33.14
C PRO A 59 -18.34 -5.71 31.91
N ALA A 60 -17.16 -5.12 32.15
CA ALA A 60 -16.27 -4.67 31.08
C ALA A 60 -16.02 -5.82 30.07
N SER A 61 -16.33 -5.60 28.81
CA SER A 61 -16.13 -6.61 27.77
C SER A 61 -14.66 -7.02 27.73
N ALA A 62 -14.35 -8.26 27.28
CA ALA A 62 -12.98 -8.74 27.14
C ALA A 62 -12.11 -7.78 26.29
N ALA A 63 -12.72 -7.10 25.31
CA ALA A 63 -12.09 -6.04 24.52
C ALA A 63 -11.67 -4.83 25.38
N SER A 64 -12.51 -4.41 26.34
CA SER A 64 -12.21 -3.31 27.26
C SER A 64 -11.09 -3.68 28.25
N ALA A 65 -11.05 -4.94 28.70
CA ALA A 65 -9.97 -5.45 29.55
C ALA A 65 -8.64 -5.55 28.82
N ALA A 66 -8.64 -5.98 27.55
CA ALA A 66 -7.44 -6.03 26.70
C ALA A 66 -6.90 -4.63 26.40
N GLN A 67 -7.78 -3.65 26.11
CA GLN A 67 -7.38 -2.24 25.95
C GLN A 67 -6.82 -1.64 27.24
N ALA A 68 -7.42 -1.93 28.38
CA ALA A 68 -6.93 -1.47 29.68
C ALA A 68 -5.58 -2.11 30.05
N ALA A 69 -5.37 -3.38 29.72
CA ALA A 69 -4.10 -4.07 29.89
C ALA A 69 -3.01 -3.49 28.97
N GLY A 70 -3.34 -3.20 27.71
CA GLY A 70 -2.46 -2.52 26.76
C GLY A 70 -2.07 -1.11 27.22
N ALA A 71 -3.03 -0.33 27.69
CA ALA A 71 -2.78 1.01 28.24
C ALA A 71 -1.88 0.98 29.49
N ARG A 72 -2.08 0.00 30.38
CA ARG A 72 -1.22 -0.20 31.56
C ARG A 72 0.21 -0.63 31.17
N ALA A 73 0.36 -1.50 30.16
CA ALA A 73 1.66 -1.90 29.64
C ALA A 73 2.38 -0.69 29.00
N ALA A 74 1.68 0.11 28.19
CA ALA A 74 2.20 1.34 27.60
C ALA A 74 2.62 2.37 28.67
N ALA A 75 1.82 2.53 29.73
CA ALA A 75 2.15 3.42 30.86
C ALA A 75 3.38 2.92 31.63
N ARG A 76 3.55 1.61 31.84
CA ARG A 76 4.74 1.04 32.46
C ARG A 76 5.99 1.23 31.63
N ILE A 77 5.92 1.05 30.30
CA ILE A 77 7.04 1.30 29.37
C ILE A 77 7.39 2.79 29.36
N ALA A 78 6.40 3.68 29.40
CA ALA A 78 6.60 5.14 29.43
C ALA A 78 7.21 5.65 30.76
N SER A 79 6.96 4.96 31.89
CA SER A 79 7.52 5.35 33.18
C SER A 79 8.94 4.84 33.45
N ASP A 80 9.41 3.85 32.67
CA ASP A 80 10.75 3.26 32.83
C ASP A 80 11.72 3.74 31.74
N THR A 81 11.73 5.05 31.49
CA THR A 81 12.58 5.68 30.47
C THR A 81 14.08 5.71 30.86
N SER A 82 14.46 5.28 32.07
CA SER A 82 15.84 5.27 32.53
C SER A 82 16.61 3.98 32.20
N ARG A 83 15.92 2.87 31.91
CA ARG A 83 16.47 1.62 31.37
C ARG A 83 15.51 1.04 30.35
N ALA A 84 15.88 1.16 29.06
CA ALA A 84 15.10 0.55 28.01
C ALA A 84 15.01 -0.97 28.22
N ASP A 85 13.79 -1.49 28.41
CA ASP A 85 13.54 -2.93 28.54
C ASP A 85 13.99 -3.64 27.24
N PRO A 86 14.97 -4.57 27.28
CA PRO A 86 15.42 -5.30 26.12
C PRO A 86 14.31 -6.06 25.40
N ALA A 87 13.31 -6.54 26.12
CA ALA A 87 12.15 -7.22 25.55
C ALA A 87 11.26 -6.26 24.74
N ALA A 88 11.05 -5.04 25.25
CA ALA A 88 10.32 -4.01 24.52
C ALA A 88 11.07 -3.57 23.25
N ILE A 89 12.40 -3.42 23.32
CA ILE A 89 13.24 -3.10 22.15
C ILE A 89 13.16 -4.23 21.12
N ALA A 90 13.29 -5.49 21.54
CA ALA A 90 13.20 -6.64 20.64
C ALA A 90 11.83 -6.73 19.95
N ARG A 91 10.74 -6.53 20.73
CA ARG A 91 9.38 -6.43 20.18
C ARG A 91 9.27 -5.28 19.20
N GLY A 92 9.73 -4.08 19.56
CA GLY A 92 9.67 -2.90 18.68
C GLY A 92 10.45 -3.11 17.39
N ARG A 93 11.61 -3.77 17.43
CA ARG A 93 12.37 -4.16 16.24
C ARG A 93 11.58 -5.09 15.33
N TYR A 94 10.89 -6.07 15.89
CA TYR A 94 10.03 -6.97 15.15
C TYR A 94 8.87 -6.22 14.49
N LEU A 95 8.21 -5.33 15.23
CA LEU A 95 7.11 -4.51 14.73
C LEU A 95 7.55 -3.52 13.64
N ALA A 96 8.75 -2.92 13.77
CA ALA A 96 9.30 -2.05 12.75
C ALA A 96 9.57 -2.79 11.42
N ARG A 97 9.95 -4.08 11.49
CA ARG A 97 10.05 -4.97 10.32
C ARG A 97 8.67 -5.28 9.76
N ALA A 98 7.71 -5.66 10.61
CA ALA A 98 6.34 -5.92 10.19
C ALA A 98 5.68 -4.71 9.54
N GLY A 99 6.05 -3.50 9.98
CA GLY A 99 5.59 -2.21 9.44
C GLY A 99 6.38 -1.70 8.25
N ASP A 100 7.37 -2.45 7.76
CA ASP A 100 8.22 -2.09 6.62
C ASP A 100 8.83 -0.67 6.72
N CYS A 101 9.16 -0.24 7.94
CA CYS A 101 9.62 1.13 8.19
C CYS A 101 10.90 1.47 7.42
N ALA A 102 11.81 0.49 7.28
CA ALA A 102 13.08 0.63 6.60
C ALA A 102 12.93 0.96 5.11
N ALA A 103 11.93 0.40 4.41
CA ALA A 103 11.73 0.62 2.97
C ALA A 103 11.57 2.10 2.60
N CYS A 104 10.99 2.91 3.49
CA CYS A 104 10.85 4.35 3.29
C CYS A 104 11.92 5.15 4.06
N HIS A 105 12.26 4.71 5.28
CA HIS A 105 13.05 5.51 6.21
C HIS A 105 14.56 5.20 6.21
N ASP A 106 15.05 4.18 5.52
CA ASP A 106 16.49 4.03 5.29
C ASP A 106 17.00 5.11 4.33
N ALA A 107 18.23 5.53 4.50
CA ALA A 107 18.85 6.45 3.56
C ALA A 107 19.33 5.75 2.28
N ALA A 108 19.57 6.51 1.22
CA ALA A 108 20.03 5.98 -0.07
C ALA A 108 21.36 5.22 0.00
N ASP A 109 22.20 5.55 0.97
CA ASP A 109 23.44 4.85 1.29
C ASP A 109 23.30 3.72 2.31
N HIS A 110 22.04 3.28 2.53
CA HIS A 110 21.66 2.21 3.46
C HIS A 110 21.90 2.53 4.95
N THR A 111 22.07 3.81 5.34
CA THR A 111 22.06 4.16 6.77
C THR A 111 20.66 3.93 7.32
N PRO A 112 20.49 3.03 8.32
CA PRO A 112 19.18 2.63 8.79
C PRO A 112 18.39 3.80 9.36
N TYR A 113 17.15 3.95 8.92
CA TYR A 113 16.18 4.93 9.39
C TYR A 113 16.59 6.41 9.31
N ALA A 114 17.66 6.73 8.57
CA ALA A 114 18.16 8.11 8.43
C ALA A 114 17.37 8.95 7.41
N GLY A 115 16.39 8.36 6.74
CA GLY A 115 15.46 9.04 5.85
C GLY A 115 16.03 9.44 4.49
N GLY A 116 15.25 10.21 3.75
CA GLY A 116 15.67 10.78 2.47
C GLY A 116 15.23 9.98 1.23
N GLN A 117 14.64 8.80 1.39
CA GLN A 117 14.07 8.08 0.27
C GLN A 117 12.83 8.81 -0.29
N PRO A 118 12.73 8.97 -1.62
CA PRO A 118 11.55 9.53 -2.26
C PRO A 118 10.44 8.49 -2.34
N VAL A 119 9.27 8.82 -1.84
CA VAL A 119 8.01 8.12 -2.14
C VAL A 119 7.34 8.86 -3.28
N ASN A 120 7.24 8.25 -4.43
CA ASN A 120 6.63 8.85 -5.59
C ASN A 120 5.12 9.02 -5.40
N SER A 121 4.61 10.17 -5.81
CA SER A 121 3.17 10.46 -5.82
C SER A 121 2.78 11.20 -7.10
N PRO A 122 1.49 11.21 -7.48
CA PRO A 122 1.03 12.01 -8.62
C PRO A 122 1.29 13.51 -8.49
N PHE A 123 1.62 13.96 -7.28
CA PHE A 123 1.84 15.38 -6.94
C PHE A 123 3.32 15.72 -6.87
N GLY A 124 4.20 14.74 -6.97
CA GLY A 124 5.65 14.89 -6.85
C GLY A 124 6.24 13.98 -5.76
N PRO A 125 7.58 13.95 -5.61
CA PRO A 125 8.26 13.12 -4.63
C PRO A 125 8.04 13.65 -3.20
N ILE A 126 7.73 12.73 -2.29
CA ILE A 126 7.61 12.98 -0.85
C ILE A 126 8.77 12.26 -0.18
N TYR A 127 9.66 13.01 0.49
CA TYR A 127 10.83 12.43 1.14
C TYR A 127 10.51 11.97 2.55
N ALA A 128 10.84 10.71 2.85
CA ALA A 128 10.72 10.16 4.19
C ALA A 128 11.68 10.85 5.17
N SER A 129 11.22 11.12 6.38
CA SER A 129 12.02 11.78 7.41
C SER A 129 13.03 10.82 8.06
N ASN A 130 14.10 11.39 8.63
CA ASN A 130 14.94 10.69 9.59
C ASN A 130 14.10 10.37 10.85
N ILE A 131 14.06 9.09 11.25
CA ILE A 131 13.38 8.60 12.45
C ILE A 131 14.36 7.92 13.44
N THR A 132 15.65 8.21 13.32
CA THR A 132 16.65 7.82 14.32
C THR A 132 16.50 8.65 15.59
N PRO A 133 17.11 8.24 16.73
CA PRO A 133 17.05 9.00 17.98
C PRO A 133 17.98 10.23 18.00
N ASP A 134 18.42 10.72 16.86
CA ASP A 134 19.14 11.98 16.79
C ASP A 134 18.22 13.15 17.22
N PRO A 135 18.66 14.03 18.14
CA PRO A 135 17.80 15.08 18.67
C PRO A 135 17.51 16.22 17.69
N ASP A 136 18.35 16.42 16.67
CA ASP A 136 18.28 17.58 15.77
C ASP A 136 17.84 17.21 14.35
N ALA A 137 18.21 16.05 13.85
CA ALA A 137 17.87 15.57 12.53
C ALA A 137 16.74 14.52 12.56
N GLY A 138 16.57 13.79 13.67
CA GLY A 138 15.64 12.69 13.85
C GLY A 138 14.50 12.99 14.81
N ILE A 139 14.09 11.95 15.55
CA ILE A 139 12.97 12.00 16.50
C ILE A 139 13.43 11.95 17.97
N GLY A 140 14.72 12.16 18.26
CA GLY A 140 15.28 12.01 19.60
C GLY A 140 14.66 12.91 20.68
N ARG A 141 13.97 13.98 20.30
CA ARG A 141 13.23 14.85 21.23
C ARG A 141 11.73 14.51 21.35
N TYR A 142 11.24 13.49 20.65
CA TYR A 142 9.83 13.10 20.71
C TYR A 142 9.52 12.41 22.04
N SER A 143 8.46 12.84 22.72
CA SER A 143 7.83 12.02 23.76
C SER A 143 7.07 10.86 23.11
N LEU A 144 6.76 9.81 23.90
CA LEU A 144 5.92 8.69 23.45
C LEU A 144 4.59 9.18 22.86
N ARG A 145 3.97 10.21 23.46
CA ARG A 145 2.74 10.80 22.95
C ARG A 145 2.94 11.45 21.57
N GLN A 146 3.99 12.23 21.40
CA GLN A 146 4.30 12.86 20.10
C GLN A 146 4.63 11.82 19.03
N PHE A 147 5.33 10.75 19.40
CA PHE A 147 5.58 9.61 18.52
C PHE A 147 4.26 8.92 18.11
N ALA A 148 3.37 8.66 19.07
CA ALA A 148 2.05 8.08 18.81
C ALA A 148 1.19 9.00 17.91
N ASP A 149 1.22 10.31 18.14
CA ASP A 149 0.49 11.29 17.31
C ASP A 149 1.03 11.33 15.88
N ALA A 150 2.35 11.26 15.70
CA ALA A 150 2.97 11.19 14.38
C ALA A 150 2.59 9.89 13.65
N LEU A 151 2.67 8.75 14.34
CA LEU A 151 2.42 7.43 13.78
C LEU A 151 0.95 7.22 13.43
N ARG A 152 0.01 7.66 14.28
CA ARG A 152 -1.42 7.36 14.15
C ARG A 152 -2.27 8.47 13.57
N LEU A 153 -1.85 9.72 13.74
CA LEU A 153 -2.62 10.90 13.34
C LEU A 153 -1.91 11.72 12.26
N GLY A 154 -0.71 11.31 11.85
CA GLY A 154 0.09 12.09 10.91
C GLY A 154 0.41 13.49 11.41
N LYS A 155 0.66 13.67 12.74
CA LYS A 155 0.97 14.96 13.35
C LYS A 155 2.36 14.91 13.98
N ALA A 156 3.33 15.58 13.37
CA ALA A 156 4.68 15.69 13.92
C ALA A 156 4.73 16.50 15.23
N ALA A 157 5.82 16.39 15.99
CA ALA A 157 5.97 17.06 17.30
C ALA A 157 5.91 18.59 17.21
N ASP A 158 6.33 19.18 16.08
CA ASP A 158 6.21 20.60 15.78
C ASP A 158 4.79 21.04 15.34
N GLY A 159 3.82 20.12 15.38
CA GLY A 159 2.43 20.37 14.97
C GLY A 159 2.16 20.23 13.48
N ARG A 160 3.20 20.09 12.65
CA ARG A 160 3.09 19.94 11.19
C ARG A 160 2.37 18.65 10.82
N ARG A 161 1.48 18.74 9.81
CA ARG A 161 0.83 17.56 9.26
C ARG A 161 1.74 16.81 8.29
N LEU A 162 1.79 15.48 8.42
CA LEU A 162 2.49 14.59 7.53
C LEU A 162 1.65 14.32 6.29
N TYR A 163 2.30 14.10 5.15
CA TYR A 163 1.61 13.60 3.96
C TYR A 163 1.17 12.15 4.16
N PRO A 164 0.01 11.73 3.62
CA PRO A 164 -0.49 10.36 3.75
C PRO A 164 0.29 9.34 2.90
N ALA A 165 1.46 9.71 2.37
CA ALA A 165 2.48 8.78 1.89
C ALA A 165 3.00 7.91 3.05
N MET A 166 3.09 8.46 4.27
CA MET A 166 3.18 7.67 5.49
C MET A 166 1.78 7.12 5.81
N PRO A 167 1.58 5.80 5.89
CA PRO A 167 0.26 5.18 6.00
C PRO A 167 -0.33 5.29 7.42
N TYR A 168 -0.32 6.50 8.01
CA TYR A 168 -0.86 6.73 9.35
C TYR A 168 -2.35 6.34 9.51
N PRO A 169 -3.21 6.35 8.45
CA PRO A 169 -4.56 5.81 8.60
C PRO A 169 -4.60 4.31 8.91
N SER A 170 -3.65 3.53 8.39
CA SER A 170 -3.48 2.12 8.76
C SER A 170 -2.84 1.98 10.14
N PHE A 171 -1.80 2.75 10.45
CA PHE A 171 -1.15 2.75 11.76
C PHE A 171 -2.06 3.25 12.90
N ALA A 172 -3.15 3.94 12.60
CA ALA A 172 -4.18 4.26 13.57
C ALA A 172 -4.74 3.02 14.27
N LYS A 173 -4.74 1.86 13.62
CA LYS A 173 -5.23 0.58 14.17
C LYS A 173 -4.31 -0.04 15.23
N LEU A 174 -3.06 0.42 15.36
CA LEU A 174 -2.09 -0.14 16.30
C LEU A 174 -2.53 0.07 17.76
N ASP A 175 -2.31 -0.91 18.61
CA ASP A 175 -2.54 -0.79 20.05
C ASP A 175 -1.44 0.03 20.74
N ASP A 176 -1.68 0.43 21.99
CA ASP A 176 -0.77 1.30 22.72
C ASP A 176 0.52 0.58 23.13
N SER A 177 0.46 -0.73 23.36
CA SER A 177 1.62 -1.53 23.73
C SER A 177 2.59 -1.67 22.55
N ASP A 178 2.08 -1.84 21.35
CA ASP A 178 2.90 -1.94 20.13
C ASP A 178 3.53 -0.58 19.76
N VAL A 179 2.79 0.52 19.93
CA VAL A 179 3.35 1.86 19.74
C VAL A 179 4.45 2.16 20.77
N ALA A 180 4.25 1.76 22.03
CA ALA A 180 5.27 1.93 23.06
C ALA A 180 6.53 1.07 22.78
N ALA A 181 6.36 -0.16 22.29
CA ALA A 181 7.48 -1.01 21.88
C ALA A 181 8.24 -0.44 20.67
N LEU A 182 7.53 0.07 19.66
CA LEU A 182 8.15 0.79 18.53
C LEU A 182 8.95 2.00 19.00
N TYR A 183 8.37 2.81 19.90
CA TYR A 183 9.06 3.95 20.48
C TYR A 183 10.34 3.53 21.23
N ALA A 184 10.27 2.49 22.07
CA ALA A 184 11.44 1.96 22.77
C ALA A 184 12.54 1.51 21.79
N TYR A 185 12.16 0.86 20.69
CA TYR A 185 13.12 0.46 19.65
C TYR A 185 13.76 1.65 18.96
N PHE A 186 12.98 2.63 18.48
CA PHE A 186 13.53 3.78 17.77
C PHE A 186 14.38 4.67 18.68
N MET A 187 14.04 4.78 19.96
CA MET A 187 14.79 5.61 20.91
C MET A 187 16.06 4.94 21.47
N HIS A 188 16.07 3.59 21.59
CA HIS A 188 17.12 2.90 22.30
C HIS A 188 17.76 1.74 21.52
N GLY A 189 17.13 1.27 20.44
CA GLY A 189 17.59 0.16 19.63
C GLY A 189 18.18 0.56 18.28
N VAL A 190 18.06 1.83 17.88
CA VAL A 190 18.55 2.40 16.62
C VAL A 190 19.71 3.34 16.92
N GLN A 191 20.73 3.33 16.06
CA GLN A 191 21.85 4.30 16.18
C GLN A 191 21.40 5.67 15.69
N PRO A 192 21.76 6.76 16.38
CA PRO A 192 21.47 8.11 15.92
C PRO A 192 22.22 8.44 14.62
N SER A 193 21.61 9.25 13.77
CA SER A 193 22.21 9.76 12.54
C SER A 193 21.82 11.23 12.34
N ASP A 194 22.80 12.08 12.11
CA ASP A 194 22.64 13.50 11.88
C ASP A 194 22.22 13.85 10.43
N LYS A 195 21.97 12.84 9.60
CA LYS A 195 21.53 13.03 8.22
C LYS A 195 20.19 13.71 8.16
N ARG A 196 20.10 14.75 7.34
CA ARG A 196 18.88 15.53 7.10
C ARG A 196 18.23 15.06 5.80
N ALA A 197 16.99 14.60 5.89
CA ALA A 197 16.20 14.28 4.71
C ALA A 197 15.93 15.54 3.87
N PRO A 198 15.91 15.43 2.52
CA PRO A 198 15.51 16.54 1.66
C PRO A 198 14.11 17.06 2.01
N ALA A 199 13.90 18.36 1.86
CA ALA A 199 12.58 18.94 2.08
C ALA A 199 11.63 18.56 0.95
N THR A 200 10.47 17.99 1.29
CA THR A 200 9.38 17.75 0.34
C THR A 200 8.82 19.07 -0.17
N ARG A 201 8.88 19.29 -1.48
CA ARG A 201 8.40 20.49 -2.18
C ARG A 201 7.38 20.07 -3.24
N LEU A 202 6.10 20.09 -2.89
CA LEU A 202 5.03 19.84 -3.84
C LEU A 202 4.54 21.15 -4.46
N PRO A 203 3.96 21.12 -5.69
CA PRO A 203 3.36 22.30 -6.30
C PRO A 203 2.10 22.76 -5.54
N PHE A 204 1.72 24.04 -5.70
CA PHE A 204 0.43 24.53 -5.20
C PHE A 204 -0.73 23.78 -5.91
N PRO A 205 -1.79 23.39 -5.18
CA PRO A 205 -2.08 23.64 -3.76
C PRO A 205 -1.56 22.55 -2.80
N PHE A 206 -0.88 21.51 -3.27
CA PHE A 206 -0.48 20.34 -2.49
C PHE A 206 0.64 20.62 -1.47
N ASN A 207 1.32 21.76 -1.58
CA ASN A 207 2.27 22.24 -0.58
C ASN A 207 1.60 22.86 0.65
N GLN A 208 0.26 23.07 0.64
CA GLN A 208 -0.48 23.69 1.74
C GLN A 208 -0.82 22.65 2.81
N ARG A 209 0.06 22.49 3.80
CA ARG A 209 -0.07 21.43 4.83
C ARG A 209 -1.29 21.56 5.74
N TRP A 210 -1.88 22.74 5.88
CA TRP A 210 -3.14 22.90 6.62
C TRP A 210 -4.30 22.11 5.95
N GLY A 211 -4.29 22.00 4.64
CA GLY A 211 -5.26 21.20 3.89
C GLY A 211 -5.25 19.70 4.25
N LEU A 212 -4.09 19.19 4.73
CA LEU A 212 -3.99 17.82 5.22
C LEU A 212 -4.78 17.57 6.51
N ALA A 213 -5.06 18.62 7.30
CA ALA A 213 -5.93 18.48 8.47
C ALA A 213 -7.38 18.20 8.04
N ILE A 214 -7.85 18.90 7.00
CA ILE A 214 -9.18 18.67 6.40
C ILE A 214 -9.21 17.29 5.74
N TRP A 215 -8.20 16.95 4.96
CA TRP A 215 -8.09 15.63 4.34
C TRP A 215 -8.15 14.51 5.38
N SER A 216 -7.38 14.62 6.47
CA SER A 216 -7.37 13.63 7.55
C SER A 216 -8.70 13.56 8.30
N ALA A 217 -9.46 14.66 8.37
CA ALA A 217 -10.77 14.65 9.01
C ALA A 217 -11.83 13.93 8.15
N LEU A 218 -11.74 14.07 6.82
CA LEU A 218 -12.72 13.53 5.89
C LEU A 218 -12.38 12.07 5.46
N PHE A 219 -11.10 11.74 5.29
CA PHE A 219 -10.65 10.51 4.67
C PHE A 219 -9.71 9.68 5.57
N GLY A 220 -9.16 10.25 6.64
CA GLY A 220 -8.27 9.55 7.55
C GLY A 220 -9.02 8.57 8.44
N ASN A 221 -8.50 7.34 8.56
CA ASN A 221 -8.95 6.41 9.58
C ASN A 221 -8.37 6.79 10.95
N ARG A 222 -9.16 6.69 12.02
CA ARG A 222 -8.76 6.94 13.41
C ARG A 222 -9.14 5.80 14.35
N GLU A 223 -9.75 4.76 13.80
CA GLU A 223 -10.21 3.62 14.57
C GLU A 223 -9.05 2.73 15.00
N ARG A 224 -9.06 2.30 16.26
CA ARG A 224 -8.22 1.22 16.76
C ARG A 224 -8.69 -0.12 16.19
N PHE A 225 -7.77 -1.06 16.04
CA PHE A 225 -8.17 -2.44 15.81
C PHE A 225 -8.87 -3.00 17.06
N VAL A 226 -10.03 -3.59 16.85
CA VAL A 226 -10.78 -4.29 17.90
C VAL A 226 -10.89 -5.76 17.46
N PRO A 227 -10.32 -6.69 18.24
CA PRO A 227 -10.44 -8.11 17.94
C PRO A 227 -11.91 -8.56 17.88
N ASN A 228 -12.25 -9.34 16.87
CA ASN A 228 -13.57 -9.95 16.76
C ASN A 228 -13.61 -11.24 17.59
N PRO A 229 -14.41 -11.31 18.68
CA PRO A 229 -14.45 -12.46 19.57
C PRO A 229 -15.07 -13.72 18.92
N GLN A 230 -15.75 -13.56 17.77
CA GLN A 230 -16.35 -14.66 17.01
C GLN A 230 -15.37 -15.27 15.99
N ARG A 231 -14.17 -14.71 15.87
CA ARG A 231 -13.13 -15.19 14.94
C ARG A 231 -11.96 -15.81 15.72
N PRO A 232 -11.28 -16.81 15.13
CA PRO A 232 -10.09 -17.40 15.73
C PRO A 232 -8.98 -16.38 16.02
N ALA A 233 -8.11 -16.67 16.98
CA ALA A 233 -6.98 -15.81 17.32
C ALA A 233 -6.06 -15.52 16.11
N ALA A 234 -5.79 -16.54 15.28
CA ALA A 234 -5.01 -16.38 14.05
C ALA A 234 -5.66 -15.38 13.08
N TRP A 235 -6.99 -15.43 12.91
CA TRP A 235 -7.70 -14.46 12.08
C TRP A 235 -7.55 -13.03 12.61
N ASN A 236 -7.75 -12.84 13.92
CA ASN A 236 -7.61 -11.52 14.56
C ASN A 236 -6.17 -11.00 14.43
N ARG A 237 -5.18 -11.85 14.61
CA ARG A 237 -3.77 -11.48 14.43
C ARG A 237 -3.46 -11.10 12.99
N GLY A 238 -3.96 -11.87 12.02
CA GLY A 238 -3.82 -11.57 10.59
C GLY A 238 -4.50 -10.27 10.19
N ALA A 239 -5.73 -10.03 10.65
CA ALA A 239 -6.45 -8.78 10.43
C ALA A 239 -5.68 -7.57 10.99
N TYR A 240 -5.17 -7.68 12.22
CA TYR A 240 -4.34 -6.63 12.84
C TYR A 240 -3.08 -6.31 12.02
N LEU A 241 -2.38 -7.33 11.54
CA LEU A 241 -1.18 -7.16 10.73
C LEU A 241 -1.51 -6.54 9.37
N VAL A 242 -2.50 -7.07 8.66
CA VAL A 242 -2.83 -6.63 7.29
C VAL A 242 -3.43 -5.22 7.26
N GLN A 243 -4.32 -4.91 8.20
CA GLN A 243 -4.99 -3.61 8.28
C GLN A 243 -4.12 -2.53 8.93
N GLY A 244 -3.25 -2.92 9.86
CA GLY A 244 -2.41 -2.04 10.66
C GLY A 244 -0.98 -1.96 10.15
N LEU A 245 -0.05 -2.71 10.79
CA LEU A 245 1.39 -2.63 10.52
C LEU A 245 1.77 -2.89 9.07
N GLY A 246 1.26 -3.97 8.48
CA GLY A 246 1.56 -4.32 7.09
C GLY A 246 0.96 -3.38 6.05
N HIS A 247 0.02 -2.50 6.45
CA HIS A 247 -0.64 -1.48 5.62
C HIS A 247 -0.89 -1.92 4.16
N CYS A 248 -1.26 -3.18 3.96
CA CYS A 248 -1.44 -3.79 2.64
C CYS A 248 -2.43 -3.00 1.77
N GLY A 249 -3.46 -2.39 2.41
CA GLY A 249 -4.42 -1.50 1.77
C GLY A 249 -3.80 -0.29 1.08
N ALA A 250 -2.67 0.21 1.57
CA ALA A 250 -2.00 1.37 0.98
C ALA A 250 -1.63 1.17 -0.50
N CYS A 251 -1.36 -0.08 -0.93
CA CYS A 251 -1.11 -0.42 -2.33
C CYS A 251 -2.28 -1.20 -2.97
N HIS A 252 -2.90 -2.12 -2.21
CA HIS A 252 -3.86 -3.09 -2.73
C HIS A 252 -5.33 -2.64 -2.64
N THR A 253 -5.61 -1.42 -2.14
CA THR A 253 -6.96 -0.83 -2.14
C THR A 253 -7.04 0.31 -3.15
N PRO A 254 -8.14 0.45 -3.91
CA PRO A 254 -8.31 1.54 -4.87
C PRO A 254 -8.25 2.91 -4.20
N ARG A 255 -7.77 3.89 -4.92
CA ARG A 255 -7.76 5.28 -4.49
C ARG A 255 -9.01 6.03 -4.91
N GLY A 256 -9.51 6.89 -4.04
CA GLY A 256 -10.56 7.85 -4.34
C GLY A 256 -10.04 9.12 -5.03
N PRO A 257 -10.96 10.06 -5.37
CA PRO A 257 -10.60 11.32 -6.03
C PRO A 257 -9.63 12.21 -5.22
N ALA A 258 -9.68 12.12 -3.89
CA ALA A 258 -8.75 12.79 -2.98
C ALA A 258 -7.47 12.00 -2.71
N TYR A 259 -7.20 10.96 -3.50
CA TYR A 259 -6.12 10.00 -3.33
C TYR A 259 -6.19 9.24 -2.00
N ASP A 260 -7.38 9.18 -1.41
CA ASP A 260 -7.74 8.43 -0.22
C ASP A 260 -7.86 6.92 -0.51
N GLU A 261 -7.63 6.07 0.48
CA GLU A 261 -7.95 4.65 0.38
C GLU A 261 -9.47 4.45 0.48
N ARG A 262 -10.04 3.66 -0.44
CA ARG A 262 -11.49 3.40 -0.48
C ARG A 262 -11.97 2.40 0.58
N GLY A 263 -11.15 2.12 1.56
CA GLY A 263 -11.46 1.26 2.71
C GLY A 263 -10.22 0.87 3.48
N TYR A 264 -10.37 0.67 4.78
CA TYR A 264 -9.28 0.33 5.71
C TYR A 264 -9.45 -1.05 6.36
N ASP A 265 -10.54 -1.76 6.06
CA ASP A 265 -10.85 -3.11 6.55
C ASP A 265 -11.94 -3.78 5.70
N GLU A 266 -12.26 -5.04 6.03
CA GLU A 266 -13.21 -5.89 5.31
C GLU A 266 -14.66 -5.39 5.31
N ARG A 267 -15.01 -4.37 6.07
CA ARG A 267 -16.33 -3.73 6.03
C ARG A 267 -16.55 -2.96 4.73
N SER A 268 -15.48 -2.56 4.05
CA SER A 268 -15.55 -1.93 2.74
C SER A 268 -15.41 -2.95 1.62
N ALA A 269 -16.37 -2.98 0.70
CA ALA A 269 -16.30 -3.82 -0.50
C ALA A 269 -15.13 -3.48 -1.46
N ALA A 270 -14.52 -2.30 -1.31
CA ALA A 270 -13.36 -1.88 -2.09
C ALA A 270 -12.02 -2.27 -1.46
N TYR A 271 -12.02 -2.69 -0.18
CA TYR A 271 -10.79 -3.02 0.54
C TYR A 271 -10.06 -4.20 -0.10
N LEU A 272 -8.77 -4.01 -0.37
CA LEU A 272 -7.87 -5.00 -0.98
C LEU A 272 -8.29 -5.54 -2.37
N THR A 273 -9.11 -4.80 -3.11
CA THR A 273 -9.57 -5.21 -4.44
C THR A 273 -8.63 -4.82 -5.59
N GLY A 274 -7.42 -4.40 -5.28
CA GLY A 274 -6.40 -3.94 -6.21
C GLY A 274 -6.34 -2.42 -6.33
N GLY A 275 -5.16 -1.89 -6.64
CA GLY A 275 -4.95 -0.46 -6.77
C GLY A 275 -3.76 -0.11 -7.66
N VAL A 276 -3.66 1.14 -8.11
CA VAL A 276 -2.55 1.64 -8.91
C VAL A 276 -1.73 2.63 -8.08
N ASN A 277 -0.44 2.38 -7.96
CA ASN A 277 0.52 3.25 -7.30
C ASN A 277 1.78 3.36 -8.15
N ASP A 278 2.27 4.57 -8.38
CA ASP A 278 3.50 4.84 -9.15
C ASP A 278 3.57 4.04 -10.47
N HIS A 279 2.47 4.04 -11.23
CA HIS A 279 2.33 3.25 -12.47
C HIS A 279 2.56 1.73 -12.32
N TRP A 280 2.37 1.18 -11.11
CA TRP A 280 2.24 -0.24 -10.87
C TRP A 280 0.83 -0.58 -10.40
N PHE A 281 0.26 -1.63 -10.95
CA PHE A 281 -0.99 -2.20 -10.47
C PHE A 281 -0.69 -3.26 -9.42
N ALA A 282 -1.10 -3.02 -8.17
CA ALA A 282 -1.08 -4.02 -7.11
C ALA A 282 -2.35 -4.89 -7.22
N PRO A 283 -2.22 -6.22 -7.29
CA PRO A 283 -3.34 -7.11 -7.57
C PRO A 283 -4.37 -7.16 -6.44
N ASN A 284 -5.53 -7.69 -6.76
CA ASN A 284 -6.61 -8.01 -5.84
C ASN A 284 -6.18 -9.10 -4.84
N LEU A 285 -6.36 -8.86 -3.54
CA LEU A 285 -6.05 -9.80 -2.45
C LEU A 285 -7.29 -10.45 -1.84
N THR A 286 -8.46 -10.28 -2.44
CA THR A 286 -9.70 -10.92 -1.98
C THR A 286 -9.84 -12.34 -2.55
N GLY A 287 -10.90 -13.06 -2.15
CA GLY A 287 -11.19 -14.41 -2.64
C GLY A 287 -11.60 -14.50 -4.12
N ALA A 288 -11.40 -13.46 -4.94
CA ALA A 288 -11.71 -13.49 -6.37
C ALA A 288 -10.94 -14.62 -7.08
N PRO A 289 -11.62 -15.43 -7.92
CA PRO A 289 -11.04 -16.69 -8.42
C PRO A 289 -10.01 -16.52 -9.54
N LEU A 290 -10.00 -15.41 -10.26
CA LEU A 290 -9.09 -15.19 -11.39
C LEU A 290 -7.97 -14.21 -11.05
N ASP A 291 -8.32 -13.00 -10.68
CA ASP A 291 -7.42 -11.86 -10.44
C ASP A 291 -7.05 -11.68 -8.96
N GLY A 292 -7.64 -12.50 -8.06
CA GLY A 292 -7.40 -12.47 -6.62
C GLY A 292 -6.74 -13.75 -6.09
N LEU A 293 -6.94 -13.98 -4.77
CA LEU A 293 -6.36 -15.10 -4.04
C LEU A 293 -7.28 -16.32 -3.97
N GLY A 294 -8.39 -16.38 -4.74
CA GLY A 294 -9.35 -17.48 -4.65
C GLY A 294 -8.73 -18.86 -4.90
N ARG A 295 -7.76 -18.97 -5.83
CA ARG A 295 -7.03 -20.20 -6.17
C ARG A 295 -5.79 -20.47 -5.31
N TRP A 296 -5.37 -19.52 -4.49
CA TRP A 296 -4.23 -19.66 -3.60
C TRP A 296 -4.64 -20.41 -2.34
N SER A 297 -3.83 -21.33 -1.87
CA SER A 297 -3.95 -21.87 -0.52
C SER A 297 -3.31 -20.91 0.51
N GLU A 298 -3.62 -21.08 1.79
CA GLU A 298 -2.94 -20.36 2.87
C GLU A 298 -1.43 -20.62 2.83
N ARG A 299 -1.01 -21.83 2.48
CA ARG A 299 0.40 -22.18 2.30
C ARG A 299 1.04 -21.43 1.15
N ASP A 300 0.34 -21.23 0.02
CA ASP A 300 0.86 -20.43 -1.10
C ASP A 300 1.07 -18.98 -0.69
N ILE A 301 0.12 -18.40 0.07
CA ILE A 301 0.21 -17.02 0.54
C ILE A 301 1.39 -16.87 1.52
N ALA A 302 1.50 -17.76 2.51
CA ALA A 302 2.60 -17.74 3.46
C ALA A 302 3.96 -17.94 2.77
N ALA A 303 4.07 -18.86 1.81
CA ALA A 303 5.27 -19.09 1.02
C ALA A 303 5.64 -17.85 0.18
N PHE A 304 4.65 -17.21 -0.45
CA PHE A 304 4.87 -15.96 -1.21
C PHE A 304 5.39 -14.84 -0.31
N LEU A 305 4.82 -14.63 0.86
CA LEU A 305 5.26 -13.61 1.81
C LEU A 305 6.65 -13.93 2.38
N ARG A 306 6.98 -15.21 2.57
CA ARG A 306 8.29 -15.65 3.07
C ARG A 306 9.39 -15.51 2.03
N THR A 307 9.10 -15.89 0.78
CA THR A 307 10.14 -16.12 -0.24
C THR A 307 10.01 -15.24 -1.48
N GLY A 308 8.90 -14.51 -1.62
CA GLY A 308 8.53 -13.81 -2.85
C GLY A 308 8.01 -14.73 -3.95
N HIS A 309 7.79 -16.03 -3.66
CA HIS A 309 7.37 -17.02 -4.65
C HIS A 309 6.24 -17.91 -4.16
N ALA A 310 5.30 -18.19 -5.07
CA ALA A 310 4.29 -19.23 -4.92
C ALA A 310 3.93 -19.78 -6.31
N ARG A 311 3.12 -20.84 -6.32
CA ARG A 311 2.64 -21.49 -7.56
C ARG A 311 1.98 -20.50 -8.53
N HIS A 312 1.27 -19.51 -8.03
CA HIS A 312 0.44 -18.59 -8.82
C HIS A 312 1.04 -17.20 -9.03
N GLY A 313 2.28 -16.95 -8.60
CA GLY A 313 2.92 -15.65 -8.77
C GLY A 313 4.29 -15.53 -8.11
N ALA A 314 4.98 -14.46 -8.45
CA ALA A 314 6.23 -14.04 -7.81
C ALA A 314 6.18 -12.56 -7.48
N ALA A 315 6.86 -12.17 -6.41
CA ALA A 315 7.03 -10.77 -6.03
C ALA A 315 8.01 -10.07 -6.98
N PHE A 316 7.70 -8.85 -7.35
CA PHE A 316 8.52 -8.01 -8.23
C PHE A 316 8.24 -6.53 -7.96
N ALA A 317 9.03 -5.65 -8.55
CA ALA A 317 8.90 -4.21 -8.43
C ALA A 317 8.74 -3.77 -6.95
N SER A 318 7.77 -2.95 -6.63
CA SER A 318 7.54 -2.43 -5.26
C SER A 318 7.21 -3.52 -4.22
N MET A 319 6.76 -4.71 -4.65
CA MET A 319 6.50 -5.82 -3.70
C MET A 319 7.80 -6.57 -3.31
N ALA A 320 8.85 -6.52 -4.13
CA ALA A 320 10.11 -7.19 -3.80
C ALA A 320 10.78 -6.63 -2.53
N PRO A 321 10.99 -5.31 -2.36
CA PRO A 321 11.51 -4.77 -1.10
C PRO A 321 10.60 -5.03 0.10
N VAL A 322 9.26 -5.07 -0.07
CA VAL A 322 8.34 -5.44 1.03
C VAL A 322 8.61 -6.87 1.51
N VAL A 323 8.88 -7.80 0.59
CA VAL A 323 9.27 -9.16 0.98
C VAL A 323 10.66 -9.15 1.66
N GLU A 324 11.65 -8.48 1.07
CA GLU A 324 13.03 -8.46 1.59
C GLU A 324 13.12 -7.87 3.00
N ALA A 325 12.52 -6.70 3.21
CA ALA A 325 12.72 -5.90 4.42
C ALA A 325 11.66 -6.17 5.50
N SER A 326 10.52 -6.77 5.13
CA SER A 326 9.39 -6.98 6.03
C SER A 326 8.97 -8.44 6.09
N THR A 327 8.19 -8.93 5.12
CA THR A 327 7.44 -10.18 5.29
C THR A 327 8.32 -11.42 5.40
N ALA A 328 9.47 -11.49 4.74
CA ALA A 328 10.42 -12.58 4.90
C ALA A 328 11.00 -12.71 6.32
N LEU A 329 10.91 -11.66 7.12
CA LEU A 329 11.44 -11.59 8.48
C LEU A 329 10.39 -11.84 9.56
N LEU A 330 9.13 -12.07 9.19
CA LEU A 330 8.05 -12.39 10.12
C LEU A 330 8.13 -13.85 10.59
N SER A 331 7.52 -14.13 11.74
CA SER A 331 7.36 -15.51 12.22
C SER A 331 6.44 -16.30 11.30
N ASP A 332 6.54 -17.64 11.35
CA ASP A 332 5.64 -18.51 10.58
C ASP A 332 4.18 -18.36 11.06
N ASP A 333 3.98 -18.15 12.36
CA ASP A 333 2.66 -17.90 12.94
C ASP A 333 2.03 -16.60 12.39
N ASP A 334 2.79 -15.52 12.25
CA ASP A 334 2.29 -14.27 11.70
C ASP A 334 2.03 -14.37 10.19
N LEU A 335 2.87 -15.08 9.44
CA LEU A 335 2.62 -15.35 8.01
C LEU A 335 1.37 -16.21 7.81
N HIS A 336 1.18 -17.25 8.65
CA HIS A 336 -0.03 -18.06 8.65
C HIS A 336 -1.27 -17.23 9.03
N ALA A 337 -1.17 -16.40 10.05
CA ALA A 337 -2.25 -15.51 10.48
C ALA A 337 -2.68 -14.54 9.34
N ILE A 338 -1.72 -13.92 8.63
CA ILE A 338 -1.98 -13.09 7.45
C ILE A 338 -2.72 -13.92 6.38
N ALA A 339 -2.26 -15.14 6.10
CA ALA A 339 -2.87 -16.01 5.11
C ALA A 339 -4.32 -16.39 5.48
N VAL A 340 -4.58 -16.78 6.74
CA VAL A 340 -5.91 -17.06 7.28
C VAL A 340 -6.85 -15.87 7.10
N TYR A 341 -6.40 -14.67 7.44
CA TYR A 341 -7.21 -13.46 7.27
C TYR A 341 -7.52 -13.18 5.80
N LEU A 342 -6.50 -13.16 4.92
CA LEU A 342 -6.68 -12.89 3.49
C LEU A 342 -7.61 -13.92 2.82
N LYS A 343 -7.48 -15.21 3.17
CA LYS A 343 -8.36 -16.27 2.65
C LYS A 343 -9.80 -16.16 3.12
N SER A 344 -10.04 -15.49 4.24
CA SER A 344 -11.39 -15.27 4.77
C SER A 344 -12.15 -14.15 4.05
N LEU A 345 -11.47 -13.32 3.27
CA LEU A 345 -12.09 -12.20 2.57
C LEU A 345 -13.00 -12.72 1.43
N PRO A 346 -14.24 -12.21 1.34
CA PRO A 346 -15.14 -12.61 0.27
C PRO A 346 -14.61 -12.20 -1.09
N ALA A 347 -14.98 -12.91 -2.14
CA ALA A 347 -14.61 -12.57 -3.50
C ALA A 347 -15.21 -11.20 -3.89
N GLN A 348 -14.35 -10.24 -4.20
CA GLN A 348 -14.72 -8.94 -4.70
C GLN A 348 -14.04 -8.70 -6.05
N ARG A 349 -14.75 -8.08 -7.01
CA ARG A 349 -14.15 -7.69 -8.28
C ARG A 349 -13.34 -6.41 -8.10
N THR A 350 -12.20 -6.32 -8.78
CA THR A 350 -11.47 -5.05 -8.91
C THR A 350 -12.41 -3.99 -9.52
N PRO A 351 -12.72 -2.88 -8.81
CA PRO A 351 -13.59 -1.84 -9.33
C PRO A 351 -13.00 -1.15 -10.57
N ALA A 352 -13.84 -0.68 -11.48
CA ALA A 352 -13.40 0.09 -12.65
C ALA A 352 -12.60 1.35 -12.26
N ALA A 353 -12.93 1.98 -11.13
CA ALA A 353 -12.20 3.14 -10.60
C ALA A 353 -10.78 2.81 -10.11
N ALA A 354 -10.45 1.53 -9.88
CA ALA A 354 -9.10 1.09 -9.55
C ALA A 354 -8.21 0.92 -10.77
N LEU A 355 -8.78 1.00 -11.97
CA LEU A 355 -8.08 0.86 -13.23
C LEU A 355 -7.52 2.22 -13.67
N VAL A 356 -6.51 2.21 -14.52
CA VAL A 356 -5.94 3.44 -15.07
C VAL A 356 -7.03 4.25 -15.79
N PRO A 357 -7.21 5.55 -15.51
CA PRO A 357 -8.20 6.38 -16.20
C PRO A 357 -8.03 6.34 -17.73
N GLY A 358 -9.16 6.23 -18.43
CA GLY A 358 -9.19 6.19 -19.90
C GLY A 358 -9.06 4.79 -20.52
N ARG A 359 -8.88 3.74 -19.72
CA ARG A 359 -8.94 2.35 -20.21
C ARG A 359 -10.39 1.89 -20.35
N ALA A 360 -10.82 1.66 -21.59
CA ALA A 360 -12.06 0.97 -21.86
C ALA A 360 -11.97 -0.48 -21.34
N ARG A 361 -13.05 -0.92 -20.67
CA ARG A 361 -13.18 -2.30 -20.24
C ARG A 361 -13.38 -3.17 -21.49
N GLN A 362 -12.31 -3.79 -21.96
CA GLN A 362 -12.44 -4.75 -23.07
C GLN A 362 -13.01 -6.07 -22.53
N PRO A 363 -13.91 -6.72 -23.26
CA PRO A 363 -14.38 -8.06 -22.89
C PRO A 363 -13.22 -9.04 -22.87
N PRO A 364 -13.26 -10.07 -22.02
CA PRO A 364 -12.25 -11.11 -21.98
C PRO A 364 -12.12 -11.75 -23.38
N ALA A 365 -10.90 -12.06 -23.79
CA ALA A 365 -10.68 -12.80 -25.01
C ALA A 365 -11.37 -14.17 -24.87
N ARG A 366 -12.09 -14.61 -25.91
CA ARG A 366 -12.63 -15.97 -25.95
C ARG A 366 -11.42 -16.94 -25.93
N ALA A 367 -11.53 -18.04 -25.17
CA ALA A 367 -10.58 -19.12 -25.25
C ALA A 367 -10.44 -19.52 -26.72
N ALA A 368 -9.24 -19.35 -27.25
CA ALA A 368 -9.01 -19.70 -28.66
C ALA A 368 -8.62 -21.19 -28.72
N ASP A 369 -9.06 -21.84 -29.76
CA ASP A 369 -8.61 -23.14 -30.19
C ASP A 369 -7.08 -23.26 -30.17
N ASP A 370 -6.57 -24.49 -30.14
CA ASP A 370 -5.17 -24.90 -29.98
C ASP A 370 -4.13 -24.33 -30.98
N GLY A 371 -4.48 -23.35 -31.79
CA GLY A 371 -3.56 -22.57 -32.62
C GLY A 371 -2.64 -21.61 -31.86
N THR A 372 -2.25 -21.96 -30.63
CA THR A 372 -1.44 -21.08 -29.75
C THR A 372 -0.18 -20.53 -30.43
N GLN A 373 0.48 -21.34 -31.26
CA GLN A 373 1.70 -20.91 -31.97
C GLN A 373 1.45 -19.97 -33.15
N GLN A 374 0.23 -19.89 -33.66
CA GLN A 374 -0.13 -19.04 -34.80
C GLN A 374 -0.71 -17.69 -34.36
N ARG A 375 -0.89 -17.49 -33.04
CA ARG A 375 -1.46 -16.25 -32.50
C ARG A 375 -0.45 -15.10 -32.55
N PRO A 376 -0.89 -13.85 -32.80
CA PRO A 376 0.00 -12.69 -32.70
C PRO A 376 0.72 -12.66 -31.34
N GLY A 377 2.02 -12.42 -31.35
CA GLY A 377 2.87 -12.41 -30.16
C GLY A 377 3.46 -13.76 -29.77
N ALA A 378 2.99 -14.89 -30.32
CA ALA A 378 3.56 -16.21 -30.02
C ALA A 378 5.03 -16.29 -30.43
N GLY A 379 5.40 -15.82 -31.65
CA GLY A 379 6.79 -15.80 -32.11
C GLY A 379 7.70 -15.02 -31.16
N VAL A 380 7.25 -13.86 -30.67
CA VAL A 380 7.99 -13.06 -29.68
C VAL A 380 8.13 -13.83 -28.36
N TYR A 381 7.04 -14.48 -27.91
CA TYR A 381 7.07 -15.27 -26.68
C TYR A 381 8.10 -16.41 -26.75
N PHE A 382 8.06 -17.21 -27.81
CA PHE A 382 8.98 -18.35 -27.97
C PHE A 382 10.44 -17.90 -28.14
N ALA A 383 10.69 -16.76 -28.78
CA ALA A 383 12.03 -16.23 -28.96
C ALA A 383 12.63 -15.64 -27.67
N PHE A 384 11.85 -14.96 -26.84
CA PHE A 384 12.38 -14.16 -25.72
C PHE A 384 11.92 -14.61 -24.32
N CYS A 385 10.80 -15.34 -24.18
CA CYS A 385 10.15 -15.57 -22.90
C CYS A 385 10.11 -17.04 -22.49
N ALA A 386 9.86 -17.96 -23.45
CA ALA A 386 9.60 -19.38 -23.19
C ALA A 386 10.76 -20.10 -22.48
N ARG A 387 12.01 -19.67 -22.68
CA ARG A 387 13.18 -20.24 -22.00
C ARG A 387 13.07 -20.16 -20.47
N CYS A 388 12.44 -19.11 -19.94
CA CYS A 388 12.27 -18.90 -18.52
C CYS A 388 10.87 -19.28 -18.05
N HIS A 389 9.84 -18.95 -18.82
CA HIS A 389 8.45 -19.11 -18.42
C HIS A 389 7.79 -20.42 -18.91
N GLY A 390 8.55 -21.29 -19.60
CA GLY A 390 8.04 -22.52 -20.18
C GLY A 390 7.28 -22.30 -21.50
N ALA A 391 7.26 -23.29 -22.37
CA ALA A 391 6.52 -23.23 -23.65
C ALA A 391 5.00 -23.21 -23.41
N ASP A 392 4.57 -23.79 -22.33
CA ASP A 392 3.19 -23.89 -21.86
C ASP A 392 2.81 -22.82 -20.83
N GLY A 393 3.71 -21.87 -20.56
CA GLY A 393 3.52 -20.84 -19.56
C GLY A 393 3.49 -21.33 -18.13
N ALA A 394 3.83 -22.60 -17.85
CA ALA A 394 3.81 -23.17 -16.49
C ALA A 394 4.95 -22.69 -15.59
N GLY A 395 5.91 -21.94 -16.18
CA GLY A 395 7.12 -21.52 -15.49
C GLY A 395 8.18 -22.61 -15.46
N THR A 396 9.34 -22.24 -14.93
CA THR A 396 10.42 -23.20 -14.65
C THR A 396 10.94 -22.93 -13.24
N PRO A 397 11.17 -23.96 -12.42
CA PRO A 397 11.48 -23.78 -10.99
C PRO A 397 12.63 -22.82 -10.71
N ASP A 398 13.66 -22.83 -11.59
CA ASP A 398 14.90 -22.07 -11.36
C ASP A 398 15.06 -20.85 -12.27
N ARG A 399 14.10 -20.53 -13.13
CA ARG A 399 14.28 -19.47 -14.14
C ARG A 399 13.18 -18.41 -14.16
N GLY A 400 11.90 -18.81 -14.03
CA GLY A 400 10.80 -17.86 -14.10
C GLY A 400 9.48 -18.40 -13.58
N PRO A 401 8.62 -17.54 -13.04
CA PRO A 401 7.32 -17.95 -12.52
C PRO A 401 6.36 -18.39 -13.62
N ALA A 402 5.31 -19.12 -13.22
CA ALA A 402 4.20 -19.43 -14.10
C ALA A 402 3.50 -18.15 -14.58
N LEU A 403 3.12 -18.13 -15.86
CA LEU A 403 2.26 -17.12 -16.48
C LEU A 403 0.84 -17.66 -16.69
N ALA A 404 0.72 -18.97 -16.91
CA ALA A 404 -0.56 -19.67 -16.94
C ALA A 404 -1.23 -19.59 -15.58
N GLY A 405 -2.45 -19.01 -15.53
CA GLY A 405 -3.20 -18.86 -14.31
C GLY A 405 -2.62 -17.88 -13.28
N ASN A 406 -1.65 -17.06 -13.64
CA ASN A 406 -1.06 -16.05 -12.75
C ASN A 406 -2.06 -14.91 -12.50
N SER A 407 -2.34 -14.58 -11.23
CA SER A 407 -3.33 -13.57 -10.87
C SER A 407 -3.02 -12.18 -11.45
N LEU A 408 -1.74 -11.79 -11.55
CA LEU A 408 -1.35 -10.53 -12.17
C LEU A 408 -1.59 -10.52 -13.68
N VAL A 409 -1.28 -11.64 -14.37
CA VAL A 409 -1.54 -11.78 -15.82
C VAL A 409 -3.03 -11.69 -16.09
N LEU A 410 -3.86 -12.24 -15.20
CA LEU A 410 -5.32 -12.25 -15.28
C LEU A 410 -5.97 -10.96 -14.76
N ALA A 411 -5.21 -10.08 -14.12
CA ALA A 411 -5.74 -8.83 -13.59
C ALA A 411 -6.43 -8.00 -14.70
N PRO A 412 -7.53 -7.31 -14.38
CA PRO A 412 -8.23 -6.46 -15.36
C PRO A 412 -7.37 -5.29 -15.84
N ASP A 413 -6.46 -4.79 -15.00
CA ASP A 413 -5.46 -3.78 -15.37
C ASP A 413 -4.14 -4.43 -15.78
N PRO A 414 -3.69 -4.31 -17.04
CA PRO A 414 -2.45 -4.90 -17.53
C PRO A 414 -1.21 -4.03 -17.26
N THR A 415 -1.31 -2.90 -16.55
CA THR A 415 -0.19 -1.96 -16.36
C THR A 415 1.07 -2.65 -15.86
N SER A 416 0.97 -3.45 -14.79
CA SER A 416 2.12 -4.19 -14.27
C SER A 416 2.64 -5.26 -15.22
N ALA A 417 1.75 -5.94 -15.95
CA ALA A 417 2.17 -6.93 -16.95
C ALA A 417 2.93 -6.28 -18.13
N ILE A 418 2.52 -5.07 -18.55
CA ILE A 418 3.24 -4.30 -19.56
C ILE A 418 4.57 -3.80 -18.98
N ARG A 419 4.54 -3.17 -17.81
CA ARG A 419 5.71 -2.50 -17.23
C ARG A 419 6.84 -3.47 -16.93
N ILE A 420 6.54 -4.67 -16.44
CA ILE A 420 7.56 -5.69 -16.17
C ILE A 420 8.24 -6.17 -17.45
N VAL A 421 7.52 -6.23 -18.57
CA VAL A 421 8.13 -6.53 -19.88
C VAL A 421 8.99 -5.36 -20.37
N VAL A 422 8.53 -4.13 -20.20
CA VAL A 422 9.27 -2.92 -20.62
C VAL A 422 10.56 -2.74 -19.83
N GLU A 423 10.49 -2.79 -18.49
CA GLU A 423 11.60 -2.42 -17.60
C GLU A 423 12.38 -3.59 -17.03
N GLY A 424 11.78 -4.77 -17.07
CA GLY A 424 12.28 -5.91 -16.31
C GLY A 424 12.00 -5.78 -14.82
N SER A 425 12.47 -6.74 -14.04
CA SER A 425 12.41 -6.71 -12.59
C SER A 425 13.43 -7.65 -11.96
N ALA A 426 13.75 -7.41 -10.69
CA ALA A 426 14.44 -8.37 -9.84
C ALA A 426 13.45 -8.96 -8.83
N GLU A 427 13.64 -10.23 -8.51
CA GLU A 427 12.98 -10.89 -7.38
C GLU A 427 13.57 -10.41 -6.05
N PRO A 428 12.85 -10.58 -4.92
CA PRO A 428 13.38 -10.25 -3.61
C PRO A 428 14.62 -11.10 -3.26
N ARG A 429 15.58 -10.46 -2.58
CA ARG A 429 16.73 -11.16 -2.00
C ARG A 429 16.33 -11.69 -0.64
N VAL A 430 16.12 -12.97 -0.54
CA VAL A 430 15.83 -13.65 0.72
C VAL A 430 16.90 -14.67 1.04
N ALA A 431 17.13 -14.94 2.34
CA ALA A 431 18.14 -15.89 2.77
C ALA A 431 17.97 -17.27 2.09
N GLY A 432 19.07 -17.81 1.59
CA GLY A 432 19.09 -19.13 0.94
C GLY A 432 18.57 -19.17 -0.50
N ARG A 433 18.36 -18.00 -1.13
CA ARG A 433 17.90 -17.94 -2.52
C ARG A 433 18.52 -16.77 -3.28
N ASP A 434 19.07 -17.06 -4.45
CA ASP A 434 19.54 -16.04 -5.37
C ASP A 434 18.36 -15.28 -6.01
N ALA A 435 18.43 -13.95 -6.02
CA ALA A 435 17.45 -13.11 -6.67
C ALA A 435 17.57 -13.24 -8.20
N ARG A 436 16.53 -13.75 -8.84
CA ARG A 436 16.46 -13.84 -10.29
C ARG A 436 16.06 -12.51 -10.90
N ARG A 437 16.45 -12.30 -12.14
CA ARG A 437 16.13 -11.07 -12.86
C ARG A 437 15.39 -11.40 -14.16
N MET A 438 14.26 -10.75 -14.38
CA MET A 438 13.63 -10.67 -15.68
C MET A 438 14.24 -9.48 -16.42
N PRO A 439 14.85 -9.67 -17.59
CA PRO A 439 15.42 -8.57 -18.36
C PRO A 439 14.33 -7.67 -18.94
N GLY A 440 14.56 -6.36 -18.97
CA GLY A 440 13.69 -5.41 -19.66
C GLY A 440 13.84 -5.50 -21.18
N MET A 441 12.72 -5.35 -21.88
CA MET A 441 12.67 -5.45 -23.35
C MET A 441 12.51 -4.08 -24.03
N ARG A 442 12.61 -2.98 -23.31
CA ARG A 442 12.45 -1.60 -23.82
C ARG A 442 13.29 -1.31 -25.08
N GLY A 443 14.53 -1.74 -25.11
CA GLY A 443 15.45 -1.52 -26.24
C GLY A 443 15.50 -2.65 -27.26
N ARG A 444 14.71 -3.72 -27.05
CA ARG A 444 14.73 -4.93 -27.91
C ARG A 444 13.43 -5.17 -28.66
N LEU A 445 12.32 -4.72 -28.11
CA LEU A 445 10.98 -4.89 -28.67
C LEU A 445 10.32 -3.53 -28.88
N THR A 446 9.59 -3.40 -29.98
CA THR A 446 8.69 -2.27 -30.25
C THR A 446 7.48 -2.27 -29.33
N SER A 447 6.75 -1.16 -29.26
CA SER A 447 5.50 -1.09 -28.50
C SER A 447 4.45 -2.08 -29.02
N THR A 448 4.40 -2.30 -30.34
CA THR A 448 3.50 -3.28 -30.96
C THR A 448 3.86 -4.71 -30.59
N GLU A 449 5.15 -5.09 -30.64
CA GLU A 449 5.60 -6.43 -30.23
C GLU A 449 5.35 -6.69 -28.74
N ILE A 450 5.55 -5.70 -27.88
CA ILE A 450 5.23 -5.80 -26.46
C ILE A 450 3.71 -5.98 -26.27
N ALA A 451 2.88 -5.20 -26.96
CA ALA A 451 1.43 -5.34 -26.89
C ALA A 451 0.97 -6.74 -27.36
N GLN A 452 1.54 -7.26 -28.43
CA GLN A 452 1.24 -8.59 -28.95
C GLN A 452 1.67 -9.70 -27.99
N VAL A 453 2.88 -9.66 -27.43
CA VAL A 453 3.35 -10.72 -26.51
C VAL A 453 2.60 -10.68 -25.17
N VAL A 454 2.29 -9.49 -24.64
CA VAL A 454 1.48 -9.38 -23.42
C VAL A 454 0.06 -9.87 -23.68
N SER A 455 -0.55 -9.53 -24.81
CA SER A 455 -1.87 -10.05 -25.23
C SER A 455 -1.86 -11.56 -25.39
N PHE A 456 -0.81 -12.12 -26.00
CA PHE A 456 -0.62 -13.56 -26.13
C PHE A 456 -0.62 -14.23 -24.75
N VAL A 457 0.23 -13.80 -23.82
CA VAL A 457 0.33 -14.35 -22.46
C VAL A 457 -0.99 -14.23 -21.70
N ARG A 458 -1.72 -13.13 -21.87
CA ARG A 458 -3.02 -12.88 -21.23
C ARG A 458 -4.15 -13.74 -21.80
N GLY A 459 -3.98 -14.32 -22.97
CA GLY A 459 -5.01 -15.13 -23.63
C GLY A 459 -4.58 -16.58 -23.94
N ALA A 460 -3.36 -17.00 -23.62
CA ALA A 460 -2.85 -18.36 -23.86
C ALA A 460 -3.05 -19.27 -22.61
N TRP A 461 -2.92 -20.58 -22.79
CA TRP A 461 -2.89 -21.60 -21.74
C TRP A 461 -4.09 -21.53 -20.77
N GLY A 462 -5.28 -21.24 -21.28
CA GLY A 462 -6.50 -21.06 -20.48
C GLY A 462 -6.64 -19.69 -19.80
N ASN A 463 -5.69 -18.78 -19.97
CA ASN A 463 -5.85 -17.39 -19.56
C ASN A 463 -6.92 -16.72 -20.45
N GLN A 464 -7.81 -15.91 -19.83
CA GLN A 464 -8.93 -15.25 -20.49
C GLN A 464 -8.99 -13.76 -20.13
N ALA A 465 -7.85 -13.08 -20.10
CA ALA A 465 -7.78 -11.65 -19.83
C ALA A 465 -7.80 -10.84 -21.14
N ALA A 466 -8.25 -9.58 -21.06
CA ALA A 466 -8.36 -8.69 -22.19
C ALA A 466 -6.99 -8.44 -22.86
N PRO A 467 -6.93 -8.32 -24.20
CA PRO A 467 -5.70 -7.97 -24.91
C PRO A 467 -5.23 -6.56 -24.57
N VAL A 468 -4.01 -6.26 -24.96
CA VAL A 468 -3.34 -4.96 -24.74
C VAL A 468 -3.10 -4.30 -26.10
N SER A 469 -3.33 -3.00 -26.18
CA SER A 469 -3.03 -2.19 -27.36
C SER A 469 -1.61 -1.63 -27.33
N ASP A 470 -1.04 -1.36 -28.48
CA ASP A 470 0.24 -0.65 -28.65
C ASP A 470 0.21 0.76 -28.06
N ARG A 471 -0.94 1.46 -28.14
CA ARG A 471 -1.14 2.76 -27.49
C ARG A 471 -0.99 2.70 -25.96
N GLU A 472 -1.48 1.65 -25.31
CA GLU A 472 -1.31 1.45 -23.86
C GLU A 472 0.16 1.25 -23.50
N VAL A 473 0.89 0.46 -24.29
CA VAL A 473 2.32 0.27 -24.11
C VAL A 473 3.08 1.57 -24.30
N GLU A 474 2.78 2.33 -25.37
CA GLU A 474 3.45 3.61 -25.67
C GLU A 474 3.20 4.64 -24.58
N SER A 475 1.97 4.77 -24.12
CA SER A 475 1.60 5.65 -23.00
C SER A 475 2.39 5.32 -21.74
N LEU A 476 2.52 4.04 -21.40
CA LEU A 476 3.27 3.62 -20.22
C LEU A 476 4.77 3.83 -20.38
N ARG A 477 5.34 3.49 -21.55
CA ARG A 477 6.77 3.76 -21.85
C ARG A 477 7.13 5.22 -21.66
N SER A 478 6.24 6.13 -22.09
CA SER A 478 6.43 7.57 -21.96
C SER A 478 6.31 8.05 -20.51
N ALA A 479 5.42 7.44 -19.72
CA ALA A 479 5.19 7.80 -18.32
C ALA A 479 6.36 7.38 -17.41
N VAL A 480 6.96 6.21 -17.65
CA VAL A 480 8.06 5.68 -16.81
C VAL A 480 9.46 6.14 -17.26
N HIS A 481 9.56 7.03 -18.24
CA HIS A 481 10.81 7.69 -18.65
C HIS A 481 11.07 9.01 -17.93
N ARG A 482 10.12 9.47 -17.14
CA ARG A 482 10.20 10.74 -16.40
C ARG A 482 10.61 10.52 -14.97
#